data_9d9dfec69672253a08ea2187c97b5bda
#
_entry.id   9d9dfec69672253a08ea2187c97b5bda
#
_cell.length_a   1.000
_cell.length_b   1.000
_cell.length_c   1.000
_cell.angle_alpha   90.00
_cell.angle_beta   90.00
_cell.angle_gamma   90.00
#
_symmetry.space_group_name_H-M   'P 1'
#
loop_
_entity.id
_entity.type
_entity.pdbx_description
1 polymer ?
#
loop_
_entity_poly.entity_id
_entity_poly.type
_entity_poly.pdbx_seq_one_letter_code
_entity_poly.pdbx_strand_id
1 'polypeptide(L)'
;MASPGKALIGSQMSENTDSLLAALAAITDPSGDGDIVTRGRVIAPRLTGETVSLMLDVTGLPSATHEPLERQVRLAVAGIAGDREVQLALTADRTPRKIIAVGSGKGGVGKSTVAANLAVALARAGRKIGLVDADIYGPSQPTIMGMHEKPDAAGRQLLPVTAHGVRMLSIGQLVDRNKALAWRGPMASNALSQLIEADWGDTEYMIVDLPPGTGDVQLSLLQRWKPAGAVVVSTPQDLSLVDAARAIDLFRKMDVPILGLIENMAGYACPHCGEVSDPFGTGGVEAAAAQMGIHFLGRIPLVASIRSAGDAGTPTAATDGAEAALFEQLAQNIMAQLN
;
A
#
# COMPACT_ATOMS: atom_id res chain seq x y z
N MET A 1 19.00 -59.23 14.90
CA MET A 1 17.71 -59.10 15.64
C MET A 1 17.33 -57.64 15.58
N ALA A 2 16.41 -57.31 14.70
CA ALA A 2 15.91 -55.93 14.56
C ALA A 2 14.76 -55.69 15.56
N SER A 3 14.83 -54.60 16.29
CA SER A 3 13.92 -54.22 17.36
C SER A 3 12.53 -53.91 16.79
N PRO A 4 11.44 -54.50 17.28
CA PRO A 4 10.08 -54.32 16.73
C PRO A 4 9.43 -52.97 17.08
N GLY A 5 10.10 -52.05 17.77
CA GLY A 5 9.51 -50.84 18.28
C GLY A 5 9.39 -49.65 17.29
N LYS A 6 10.13 -49.62 16.18
CA LYS A 6 10.14 -48.49 15.23
C LYS A 6 9.02 -48.51 14.19
N ALA A 7 8.46 -49.69 13.88
CA ALA A 7 7.40 -49.80 12.87
C ALA A 7 6.01 -49.42 13.41
N LEU A 8 5.75 -49.64 14.71
CA LEU A 8 4.47 -49.33 15.35
C LEU A 8 4.26 -47.82 15.57
N ILE A 9 5.34 -47.07 15.82
CA ILE A 9 5.26 -45.62 16.04
C ILE A 9 4.94 -44.86 14.73
N GLY A 10 5.48 -45.33 13.61
CA GLY A 10 5.25 -44.75 12.28
C GLY A 10 3.80 -44.91 11.80
N SER A 11 3.17 -46.08 12.04
CA SER A 11 1.78 -46.31 11.62
C SER A 11 0.75 -45.54 12.47
N GLN A 12 0.95 -45.46 13.76
CA GLN A 12 0.07 -44.68 14.64
C GLN A 12 0.15 -43.17 14.40
N MET A 13 1.31 -42.63 14.02
CA MET A 13 1.45 -41.20 13.65
C MET A 13 0.74 -40.87 12.33
N SER A 14 0.67 -41.81 11.38
CA SER A 14 -0.05 -41.69 10.12
C SER A 14 -1.58 -41.67 10.34
N GLU A 15 -2.12 -42.65 11.06
CA GLU A 15 -3.55 -42.77 11.34
C GLU A 15 -4.11 -41.57 12.14
N ASN A 16 -3.33 -41.01 13.05
CA ASN A 16 -3.72 -39.84 13.85
C ASN A 16 -3.76 -38.55 13.03
N THR A 17 -2.85 -38.38 12.06
CA THR A 17 -2.84 -37.23 11.17
C THR A 17 -4.00 -37.29 10.17
N ASP A 18 -4.34 -38.48 9.68
CA ASP A 18 -5.47 -38.70 8.77
C ASP A 18 -6.81 -38.37 9.45
N SER A 19 -6.98 -38.72 10.72
CA SER A 19 -8.17 -38.35 11.52
C SER A 19 -8.28 -36.82 11.69
N LEU A 20 -7.17 -36.12 11.90
CA LEU A 20 -7.13 -34.66 11.99
C LEU A 20 -7.51 -34.01 10.65
N LEU A 21 -6.97 -34.49 9.55
CA LEU A 21 -7.31 -33.99 8.22
C LEU A 21 -8.79 -34.26 7.87
N ALA A 22 -9.32 -35.42 8.21
CA ALA A 22 -10.73 -35.76 7.99
C ALA A 22 -11.69 -34.82 8.75
N ALA A 23 -11.38 -34.44 9.99
CA ALA A 23 -12.17 -33.46 10.74
C ALA A 23 -12.08 -32.04 10.16
N LEU A 24 -10.91 -31.67 9.67
CA LEU A 24 -10.70 -30.36 9.05
C LEU A 24 -11.35 -30.27 7.66
N ALA A 25 -11.48 -31.37 6.93
CA ALA A 25 -12.19 -31.44 5.65
C ALA A 25 -13.70 -31.18 5.76
N ALA A 26 -14.28 -31.23 6.97
CA ALA A 26 -15.65 -30.81 7.20
C ALA A 26 -15.88 -29.28 7.20
N ILE A 27 -14.79 -28.48 7.19
CA ILE A 27 -14.84 -27.02 7.23
C ILE A 27 -14.81 -26.50 5.79
N THR A 28 -15.88 -25.80 5.38
CA THR A 28 -15.94 -25.15 4.07
C THR A 28 -14.94 -24.00 3.97
N ASP A 29 -14.25 -23.89 2.83
CA ASP A 29 -13.36 -22.77 2.54
C ASP A 29 -14.17 -21.47 2.36
N PRO A 30 -13.82 -20.38 3.07
CA PRO A 30 -14.53 -19.10 2.95
C PRO A 30 -14.44 -18.46 1.54
N SER A 31 -13.54 -18.91 0.66
CA SER A 31 -13.48 -18.45 -0.72
C SER A 31 -14.54 -19.06 -1.66
N GLY A 32 -15.33 -20.03 -1.20
CA GLY A 32 -16.56 -20.49 -1.86
C GLY A 32 -16.59 -21.95 -2.31
N ASP A 33 -15.53 -22.51 -2.87
CA ASP A 33 -15.56 -23.88 -3.43
C ASP A 33 -14.66 -24.84 -2.67
N GLY A 34 -15.23 -25.89 -2.06
CA GLY A 34 -14.50 -26.99 -1.40
C GLY A 34 -14.24 -26.72 0.09
N ASP A 35 -13.41 -27.56 0.66
CA ASP A 35 -13.01 -27.53 2.06
C ASP A 35 -11.57 -27.00 2.23
N ILE A 36 -11.21 -26.60 3.45
CA ILE A 36 -9.90 -26.02 3.77
C ILE A 36 -8.71 -26.98 3.55
N VAL A 37 -8.95 -28.30 3.55
CA VAL A 37 -7.89 -29.30 3.33
C VAL A 37 -7.61 -29.48 1.84
N THR A 38 -8.67 -29.69 1.04
CA THR A 38 -8.56 -29.81 -0.43
C THR A 38 -8.02 -28.52 -1.09
N ARG A 39 -8.28 -27.37 -0.48
CA ARG A 39 -7.75 -26.06 -0.91
C ARG A 39 -6.33 -25.79 -0.42
N GLY A 40 -5.72 -26.74 0.31
CA GLY A 40 -4.33 -26.60 0.79
C GLY A 40 -4.13 -25.54 1.88
N ARG A 41 -5.20 -25.08 2.55
CA ARG A 41 -5.07 -24.10 3.63
C ARG A 41 -4.50 -24.68 4.91
N VAL A 42 -4.56 -25.99 5.10
CA VAL A 42 -3.99 -26.66 6.27
C VAL A 42 -2.54 -27.03 5.96
N ILE A 43 -1.61 -26.36 6.65
CA ILE A 43 -0.17 -26.54 6.44
C ILE A 43 0.44 -27.24 7.65
N ALA A 44 1.32 -28.23 7.37
CA ALA A 44 2.11 -28.98 8.33
C ALA A 44 1.31 -29.49 9.54
N PRO A 45 0.14 -30.15 9.36
CA PRO A 45 -0.61 -30.72 10.47
C PRO A 45 0.21 -31.80 11.16
N ARG A 46 0.37 -31.71 12.48
CA ARG A 46 1.11 -32.66 13.30
C ARG A 46 0.33 -32.97 14.56
N LEU A 47 0.30 -34.24 14.90
CA LEU A 47 -0.25 -34.72 16.15
C LEU A 47 0.83 -35.53 16.88
N THR A 48 1.25 -35.03 18.02
CA THR A 48 2.25 -35.67 18.89
C THR A 48 1.60 -36.17 20.17
N GLY A 49 2.37 -36.78 21.07
CA GLY A 49 1.85 -37.25 22.35
C GLY A 49 1.24 -36.14 23.21
N GLU A 50 1.74 -34.91 23.13
CA GLU A 50 1.39 -33.80 24.01
C GLU A 50 0.73 -32.62 23.28
N THR A 51 0.92 -32.49 21.95
CA THR A 51 0.46 -31.32 21.20
C THR A 51 -0.18 -31.70 19.87
N VAL A 52 -1.15 -30.90 19.45
CA VAL A 52 -1.67 -30.83 18.08
C VAL A 52 -1.25 -29.48 17.51
N SER A 53 -0.43 -29.48 16.46
CA SER A 53 0.05 -28.26 15.84
C SER A 53 -0.26 -28.23 14.34
N LEU A 54 -0.74 -27.07 13.87
CA LEU A 54 -0.95 -26.80 12.44
C LEU A 54 -0.88 -25.31 12.17
N MET A 55 -0.61 -24.98 10.91
CA MET A 55 -0.75 -23.61 10.41
C MET A 55 -1.95 -23.55 9.47
N LEU A 56 -2.71 -22.47 9.54
CA LEU A 56 -3.85 -22.21 8.68
C LEU A 56 -3.51 -21.05 7.75
N ASP A 57 -3.45 -21.35 6.46
CA ASP A 57 -3.23 -20.36 5.41
C ASP A 57 -4.51 -19.56 5.14
N VAL A 58 -4.48 -18.28 5.47
CA VAL A 58 -5.57 -17.35 5.23
C VAL A 58 -5.30 -16.41 4.05
N THR A 59 -4.33 -16.76 3.20
CA THR A 59 -3.97 -15.99 2.00
C THR A 59 -5.20 -15.75 1.11
N GLY A 60 -5.42 -14.50 0.75
CA GLY A 60 -6.53 -14.08 -0.12
C GLY A 60 -7.91 -14.07 0.55
N LEU A 61 -8.03 -14.43 1.82
CA LEU A 61 -9.27 -14.32 2.57
C LEU A 61 -9.44 -12.92 3.17
N PRO A 62 -10.67 -12.37 3.20
CA PRO A 62 -10.96 -11.14 3.94
C PRO A 62 -10.63 -11.31 5.43
N SER A 63 -10.01 -10.31 6.06
CA SER A 63 -9.64 -10.36 7.49
C SER A 63 -10.82 -10.64 8.42
N ALA A 64 -12.02 -10.18 8.06
CA ALA A 64 -13.25 -10.49 8.80
C ALA A 64 -13.58 -11.99 8.88
N THR A 65 -13.03 -12.81 7.98
CA THR A 65 -13.25 -14.27 7.96
C THR A 65 -12.20 -15.05 8.77
N HIS A 66 -11.08 -14.41 9.16
CA HIS A 66 -9.96 -15.11 9.81
C HIS A 66 -10.35 -15.65 11.19
N GLU A 67 -10.91 -14.81 12.06
CA GLU A 67 -11.32 -15.22 13.41
C GLU A 67 -12.45 -16.27 13.41
N PRO A 68 -13.51 -16.13 12.60
CA PRO A 68 -14.51 -17.19 12.45
C PRO A 68 -13.92 -18.53 11.98
N LEU A 69 -13.02 -18.50 10.99
CA LEU A 69 -12.37 -19.71 10.48
C LEU A 69 -11.44 -20.33 11.51
N GLU A 70 -10.61 -19.53 12.19
CA GLU A 70 -9.76 -20.01 13.29
C GLU A 70 -10.57 -20.70 14.37
N ARG A 71 -11.72 -20.13 14.75
CA ARG A 71 -12.61 -20.70 15.75
C ARG A 71 -13.17 -22.05 15.30
N GLN A 72 -13.60 -22.19 14.04
CA GLN A 72 -14.08 -23.46 13.49
C GLN A 72 -12.98 -24.52 13.51
N VAL A 73 -11.76 -24.16 13.09
CA VAL A 73 -10.60 -25.06 13.12
C VAL A 73 -10.27 -25.50 14.55
N ARG A 74 -10.25 -24.57 15.52
CA ARG A 74 -10.02 -24.90 16.93
C ARG A 74 -11.07 -25.86 17.49
N LEU A 75 -12.35 -25.68 17.14
CA LEU A 75 -13.43 -26.57 17.56
C LEU A 75 -13.28 -27.96 16.93
N ALA A 76 -12.98 -28.06 15.64
CA ALA A 76 -12.79 -29.35 14.98
C ALA A 76 -11.57 -30.10 15.56
N VAL A 77 -10.47 -29.39 15.81
CA VAL A 77 -9.25 -29.96 16.39
C VAL A 77 -9.47 -30.37 17.85
N ALA A 78 -10.23 -29.62 18.66
CA ALA A 78 -10.49 -29.94 20.06
C ALA A 78 -11.16 -31.31 20.24
N GLY A 79 -12.03 -31.70 19.29
CA GLY A 79 -12.68 -33.04 19.32
C GLY A 79 -11.69 -34.21 19.17
N ILE A 80 -10.49 -33.96 18.61
CA ILE A 80 -9.44 -34.98 18.40
C ILE A 80 -8.28 -34.80 19.36
N ALA A 81 -8.05 -33.57 19.80
CA ALA A 81 -6.93 -33.26 20.67
C ALA A 81 -6.99 -33.95 22.04
N GLY A 82 -8.19 -34.13 22.58
CA GLY A 82 -8.34 -34.62 23.96
C GLY A 82 -7.67 -33.66 24.94
N ASP A 83 -6.77 -34.17 25.78
CA ASP A 83 -6.00 -33.35 26.76
C ASP A 83 -4.73 -32.67 26.15
N ARG A 84 -4.51 -32.77 24.84
CA ARG A 84 -3.34 -32.20 24.20
C ARG A 84 -3.47 -30.67 24.00
N GLU A 85 -2.36 -30.01 24.07
CA GLU A 85 -2.29 -28.56 23.76
C GLU A 85 -2.49 -28.32 22.26
N VAL A 86 -3.40 -27.41 21.87
CA VAL A 86 -3.66 -27.05 20.48
C VAL A 86 -2.88 -25.78 20.10
N GLN A 87 -1.87 -25.94 19.25
CA GLN A 87 -1.04 -24.87 18.69
C GLN A 87 -1.49 -24.61 17.25
N LEU A 88 -2.31 -23.58 17.06
CA LEU A 88 -2.78 -23.10 15.77
C LEU A 88 -2.17 -21.74 15.48
N ALA A 89 -1.42 -21.63 14.38
CA ALA A 89 -0.88 -20.38 13.86
C ALA A 89 -1.58 -20.02 12.54
N LEU A 90 -1.96 -18.76 12.39
CA LEU A 90 -2.41 -18.23 11.10
C LEU A 90 -1.18 -17.81 10.29
N THR A 91 -1.16 -18.20 9.02
CA THR A 91 -0.18 -17.74 8.05
C THR A 91 -0.90 -17.15 6.83
N ALA A 92 -0.35 -16.10 6.27
CA ALA A 92 -0.80 -15.56 5.00
C ALA A 92 0.42 -15.26 4.16
N ASP A 93 0.49 -15.85 2.96
CA ASP A 93 1.41 -15.38 1.93
C ASP A 93 0.93 -14.00 1.48
N ARG A 94 1.53 -12.97 2.04
CA ARG A 94 1.38 -11.63 1.49
C ARG A 94 2.24 -11.57 0.25
N THR A 95 1.63 -11.63 -0.93
CA THR A 95 2.34 -11.13 -2.12
C THR A 95 2.90 -9.76 -1.74
N PRO A 96 4.22 -9.58 -1.79
CA PRO A 96 4.81 -8.32 -1.35
C PRO A 96 4.21 -7.19 -2.19
N ARG A 97 3.49 -6.27 -1.53
CA ARG A 97 2.90 -5.10 -2.19
C ARG A 97 4.02 -4.27 -2.80
N LYS A 98 3.88 -3.92 -4.07
CA LYS A 98 4.85 -3.02 -4.70
C LYS A 98 4.58 -1.59 -4.20
N ILE A 99 5.49 -1.03 -3.45
CA ILE A 99 5.41 0.35 -2.95
C ILE A 99 5.95 1.28 -4.02
N ILE A 100 5.17 2.30 -4.38
CA ILE A 100 5.55 3.40 -5.26
C ILE A 100 5.63 4.65 -4.41
N ALA A 101 6.84 5.16 -4.21
CA ALA A 101 7.06 6.38 -3.46
C ALA A 101 6.81 7.60 -4.36
N VAL A 102 6.00 8.56 -3.89
CA VAL A 102 5.83 9.86 -4.56
C VAL A 102 6.54 10.91 -3.73
N GLY A 103 7.61 11.46 -4.29
CA GLY A 103 8.48 12.41 -3.63
C GLY A 103 8.57 13.75 -4.36
N SER A 104 9.06 14.75 -3.65
CA SER A 104 9.40 16.06 -4.22
C SER A 104 10.54 16.69 -3.44
N GLY A 105 11.34 17.51 -4.10
CA GLY A 105 12.45 18.21 -3.45
C GLY A 105 12.01 19.33 -2.52
N LYS A 106 10.84 19.93 -2.73
CA LYS A 106 10.26 20.99 -1.90
C LYS A 106 8.75 20.83 -1.73
N GLY A 107 8.18 21.54 -0.76
CA GLY A 107 6.74 21.65 -0.56
C GLY A 107 6.07 22.54 -1.62
N GLY A 108 4.76 22.37 -1.80
CA GLY A 108 3.95 23.23 -2.67
C GLY A 108 4.02 22.91 -4.17
N VAL A 109 4.70 21.85 -4.61
CA VAL A 109 4.76 21.43 -6.02
C VAL A 109 3.54 20.61 -6.47
N GLY A 110 2.58 20.36 -5.59
CA GLY A 110 1.38 19.56 -5.87
C GLY A 110 1.59 18.04 -5.77
N LYS A 111 2.63 17.58 -5.09
CA LYS A 111 2.96 16.17 -4.87
C LYS A 111 1.74 15.33 -4.42
N SER A 112 1.05 15.77 -3.38
CA SER A 112 -0.10 15.06 -2.80
C SER A 112 -1.29 14.98 -3.76
N THR A 113 -1.57 16.05 -4.52
CA THR A 113 -2.58 16.04 -5.59
C THR A 113 -2.23 15.02 -6.66
N VAL A 114 -0.97 14.97 -7.06
CA VAL A 114 -0.48 13.97 -8.04
C VAL A 114 -0.62 12.55 -7.47
N ALA A 115 -0.20 12.31 -6.23
CA ALA A 115 -0.29 11.00 -5.58
C ALA A 115 -1.73 10.49 -5.50
N ALA A 116 -2.69 11.34 -5.07
CA ALA A 116 -4.11 10.99 -5.03
C ALA A 116 -4.67 10.63 -6.40
N ASN A 117 -4.42 11.48 -7.40
CA ASN A 117 -4.94 11.26 -8.75
C ASN A 117 -4.32 10.03 -9.42
N LEU A 118 -3.02 9.76 -9.22
CA LEU A 118 -2.40 8.52 -9.69
C LEU A 118 -3.01 7.28 -9.03
N ALA A 119 -3.28 7.33 -7.71
CA ALA A 119 -3.92 6.23 -7.01
C ALA A 119 -5.31 5.94 -7.58
N VAL A 120 -6.13 6.97 -7.80
CA VAL A 120 -7.48 6.84 -8.36
C VAL A 120 -7.42 6.37 -9.81
N ALA A 121 -6.52 6.91 -10.64
CA ALA A 121 -6.36 6.48 -12.02
C ALA A 121 -5.98 4.99 -12.13
N LEU A 122 -5.06 4.51 -11.28
CA LEU A 122 -4.69 3.09 -11.22
C LEU A 122 -5.86 2.21 -10.73
N ALA A 123 -6.65 2.68 -9.76
CA ALA A 123 -7.83 1.96 -9.30
C ALA A 123 -8.89 1.85 -10.40
N ARG A 124 -9.13 2.91 -11.16
CA ARG A 124 -10.02 2.90 -12.34
C ARG A 124 -9.52 1.97 -13.46
N ALA A 125 -8.21 1.81 -13.58
CA ALA A 125 -7.60 0.82 -14.47
C ALA A 125 -7.68 -0.64 -13.93
N GLY A 126 -8.45 -0.88 -12.85
CA GLY A 126 -8.72 -2.21 -12.31
C GLY A 126 -7.62 -2.74 -11.37
N ARG A 127 -6.67 -1.89 -10.92
CA ARG A 127 -5.64 -2.30 -9.96
C ARG A 127 -6.15 -2.13 -8.52
N LYS A 128 -5.69 -3.00 -7.63
CA LYS A 128 -5.99 -2.93 -6.20
C LYS A 128 -4.97 -2.01 -5.51
N ILE A 129 -5.40 -0.79 -5.22
CA ILE A 129 -4.51 0.31 -4.81
C ILE A 129 -4.73 0.69 -3.35
N GLY A 130 -3.60 0.86 -2.65
CA GLY A 130 -3.51 1.55 -1.37
C GLY A 130 -2.85 2.93 -1.53
N LEU A 131 -3.31 3.91 -0.77
CA LEU A 131 -2.71 5.25 -0.67
C LEU A 131 -2.35 5.52 0.78
N VAL A 132 -1.07 5.78 1.04
CA VAL A 132 -0.57 6.18 2.35
C VAL A 132 -0.16 7.65 2.31
N ASP A 133 -0.77 8.46 3.14
CA ASP A 133 -0.32 9.83 3.40
C ASP A 133 0.72 9.80 4.53
N ALA A 134 1.98 9.91 4.15
CA ALA A 134 3.12 9.91 5.05
C ALA A 134 3.64 11.34 5.34
N ASP A 135 2.97 12.39 4.84
CA ASP A 135 3.38 13.77 5.11
C ASP A 135 2.93 14.22 6.51
N ILE A 136 3.81 14.00 7.48
CA ILE A 136 3.58 14.32 8.90
C ILE A 136 3.44 15.84 9.18
N TYR A 137 3.91 16.68 8.26
CA TYR A 137 3.91 18.13 8.42
C TYR A 137 2.65 18.78 7.87
N GLY A 138 2.07 18.19 6.82
CA GLY A 138 0.91 18.73 6.14
C GLY A 138 0.06 17.64 5.50
N PRO A 139 -0.51 16.71 6.31
CA PRO A 139 -1.31 15.63 5.75
C PRO A 139 -2.52 16.20 5.01
N SER A 140 -2.60 15.91 3.72
CA SER A 140 -3.60 16.50 2.82
C SER A 140 -4.50 15.46 2.13
N GLN A 141 -4.11 14.18 2.14
CA GLN A 141 -4.88 13.14 1.47
C GLN A 141 -6.33 13.00 1.99
N PRO A 142 -6.62 13.14 3.29
CA PRO A 142 -8.00 13.12 3.77
C PRO A 142 -8.89 14.19 3.14
N THR A 143 -8.34 15.36 2.87
CA THR A 143 -9.07 16.44 2.18
C THR A 143 -9.22 16.14 0.70
N ILE A 144 -8.13 15.80 0.01
CA ILE A 144 -8.13 15.54 -1.44
C ILE A 144 -9.05 14.37 -1.80
N MET A 145 -9.10 13.33 -0.95
CA MET A 145 -9.91 12.13 -1.15
C MET A 145 -11.31 12.23 -0.52
N GLY A 146 -11.63 13.30 0.19
CA GLY A 146 -12.92 13.49 0.85
C GLY A 146 -13.15 12.55 2.03
N MET A 147 -12.09 12.00 2.65
CA MET A 147 -12.17 10.99 3.70
C MET A 147 -11.54 11.46 5.00
N HIS A 148 -12.37 11.98 5.86
CA HIS A 148 -11.93 12.53 7.14
C HIS A 148 -12.16 11.62 8.35
N GLU A 149 -12.79 10.50 8.12
CA GLU A 149 -13.13 9.53 9.17
C GLU A 149 -11.87 8.89 9.74
N LYS A 150 -11.91 8.59 11.04
CA LYS A 150 -10.84 7.82 11.66
C LYS A 150 -10.93 6.38 11.16
N PRO A 151 -9.78 5.75 10.86
CA PRO A 151 -9.78 4.34 10.49
C PRO A 151 -10.22 3.48 11.68
N ASP A 152 -10.97 2.43 11.40
CA ASP A 152 -11.24 1.39 12.36
C ASP A 152 -10.00 0.54 12.64
N ALA A 153 -10.05 -0.31 13.66
CA ALA A 153 -8.99 -1.24 13.97
C ALA A 153 -9.53 -2.65 14.22
N ALA A 154 -8.88 -3.63 13.64
CA ALA A 154 -9.07 -5.05 13.96
C ALA A 154 -7.91 -5.52 14.85
N GLY A 155 -8.16 -5.64 16.16
CA GLY A 155 -7.11 -5.92 17.13
C GLY A 155 -6.09 -4.78 17.19
N ARG A 156 -4.86 -5.05 16.73
CA ARG A 156 -3.76 -4.05 16.68
C ARG A 156 -3.54 -3.45 15.30
N GLN A 157 -4.26 -3.89 14.28
CA GLN A 157 -4.07 -3.44 12.91
C GLN A 157 -5.13 -2.41 12.53
N LEU A 158 -4.71 -1.32 11.89
CA LEU A 158 -5.62 -0.35 11.32
C LEU A 158 -6.29 -0.94 10.07
N LEU A 159 -7.56 -0.58 9.87
CA LEU A 159 -8.31 -0.90 8.66
C LEU A 159 -8.38 0.36 7.77
N PRO A 160 -7.84 0.32 6.55
CA PRO A 160 -7.92 1.45 5.65
C PRO A 160 -9.37 1.82 5.32
N VAL A 161 -9.65 3.12 5.24
CA VAL A 161 -10.90 3.65 4.68
C VAL A 161 -10.85 3.55 3.16
N THR A 162 -12.01 3.46 2.49
CA THR A 162 -12.06 3.35 1.02
C THR A 162 -12.78 4.56 0.42
N ALA A 163 -12.09 5.25 -0.51
CA ALA A 163 -12.66 6.33 -1.31
C ALA A 163 -12.24 6.19 -2.77
N HIS A 164 -13.13 6.45 -3.71
CA HIS A 164 -12.88 6.40 -5.15
C HIS A 164 -12.20 5.11 -5.63
N GLY A 165 -12.52 3.96 -5.01
CA GLY A 165 -11.90 2.66 -5.32
C GLY A 165 -10.49 2.45 -4.72
N VAL A 166 -9.99 3.39 -3.93
CA VAL A 166 -8.66 3.37 -3.29
C VAL A 166 -8.81 3.15 -1.79
N ARG A 167 -8.06 2.20 -1.22
CA ARG A 167 -7.89 2.09 0.24
C ARG A 167 -6.91 3.14 0.71
N MET A 168 -7.24 3.89 1.74
CA MET A 168 -6.40 4.99 2.21
C MET A 168 -6.19 4.98 3.71
N LEU A 169 -4.98 5.31 4.13
CA LEU A 169 -4.63 5.71 5.49
C LEU A 169 -3.78 6.97 5.46
N SER A 170 -4.07 7.90 6.35
CA SER A 170 -3.30 9.13 6.52
C SER A 170 -2.84 9.28 7.96
N ILE A 171 -1.63 9.80 8.13
CA ILE A 171 -1.15 10.24 9.43
C ILE A 171 -2.09 11.28 10.04
N GLY A 172 -2.75 12.09 9.18
CA GLY A 172 -3.73 13.08 9.59
C GLY A 172 -5.02 12.52 10.18
N GLN A 173 -5.34 11.25 9.92
CA GLN A 173 -6.50 10.57 10.51
C GLN A 173 -6.21 10.04 11.93
N LEU A 174 -4.92 9.83 12.27
CA LEU A 174 -4.49 9.33 13.58
C LEU A 174 -4.36 10.44 14.62
N VAL A 175 -4.33 11.69 14.18
CA VAL A 175 -4.08 12.87 15.01
C VAL A 175 -5.33 13.71 15.10
N ASP A 176 -5.58 14.29 16.29
CA ASP A 176 -6.66 15.24 16.48
C ASP A 176 -6.36 16.52 15.71
N ARG A 177 -7.21 16.93 14.78
CA ARG A 177 -7.02 18.09 13.88
C ARG A 177 -6.72 19.42 14.63
N ASN A 178 -7.13 19.50 15.89
CA ASN A 178 -6.97 20.69 16.72
C ASN A 178 -5.72 20.66 17.61
N LYS A 179 -4.89 19.61 17.51
CA LYS A 179 -3.66 19.48 18.30
C LYS A 179 -2.43 19.55 17.38
N ALA A 180 -1.65 20.61 17.54
CA ALA A 180 -0.30 20.66 16.98
C ALA A 180 0.54 19.57 17.69
N LEU A 181 0.75 18.43 17.03
CA LEU A 181 1.67 17.41 17.51
C LEU A 181 3.08 17.75 17.03
N ALA A 182 3.95 17.99 18.00
CA ALA A 182 5.38 18.05 17.70
C ALA A 182 5.89 16.62 17.46
N TRP A 183 5.84 16.18 16.21
CA TRP A 183 6.39 14.89 15.81
C TRP A 183 7.89 14.84 16.10
N ARG A 184 8.30 13.92 16.94
CA ARG A 184 9.71 13.57 17.10
C ARG A 184 10.00 12.35 16.23
N GLY A 185 11.21 12.26 15.66
CA GLY A 185 11.58 11.23 14.68
C GLY A 185 11.07 9.80 15.00
N PRO A 186 11.34 9.24 16.20
CA PRO A 186 10.85 7.90 16.54
C PRO A 186 9.32 7.76 16.56
N MET A 187 8.57 8.78 16.99
CA MET A 187 7.11 8.76 17.01
C MET A 187 6.55 8.77 15.59
N ALA A 188 7.10 9.61 14.73
CA ALA A 188 6.72 9.67 13.32
C ALA A 188 6.98 8.34 12.62
N SER A 189 8.16 7.75 12.80
CA SER A 189 8.52 6.46 12.21
C SER A 189 7.60 5.33 12.68
N ASN A 190 7.22 5.30 13.96
CA ASN A 190 6.29 4.30 14.49
C ASN A 190 4.88 4.47 13.91
N ALA A 191 4.36 5.69 13.82
CA ALA A 191 3.06 5.97 13.24
C ALA A 191 3.02 5.59 11.75
N LEU A 192 4.06 5.95 10.98
CA LEU A 192 4.19 5.54 9.58
C LEU A 192 4.27 4.02 9.42
N SER A 193 4.95 3.32 10.35
CA SER A 193 4.96 1.86 10.37
C SER A 193 3.55 1.30 10.52
N GLN A 194 2.75 1.83 11.42
CA GLN A 194 1.36 1.39 11.61
C GLN A 194 0.51 1.59 10.36
N LEU A 195 0.73 2.69 9.61
CA LEU A 195 0.01 2.93 8.36
C LEU A 195 0.41 1.92 7.27
N ILE A 196 1.70 1.69 7.06
CA ILE A 196 2.19 0.80 5.99
C ILE A 196 1.92 -0.67 6.31
N GLU A 197 2.01 -1.06 7.59
CA GLU A 197 1.80 -2.43 8.08
C GLU A 197 0.34 -2.74 8.43
N ALA A 198 -0.59 -1.81 8.19
CA ALA A 198 -2.02 -1.99 8.38
C ALA A 198 -2.60 -3.14 7.55
N ASP A 199 -3.84 -3.52 7.83
CA ASP A 199 -4.53 -4.54 7.05
C ASP A 199 -5.04 -3.98 5.72
N TRP A 200 -4.19 -4.01 4.73
CA TRP A 200 -4.48 -3.56 3.36
C TRP A 200 -5.20 -4.61 2.52
N GLY A 201 -5.53 -5.78 3.08
CA GLY A 201 -6.19 -6.88 2.38
C GLY A 201 -5.44 -7.29 1.12
N ASP A 202 -6.13 -7.31 -0.01
CA ASP A 202 -5.64 -7.75 -1.33
C ASP A 202 -4.99 -6.63 -2.17
N THR A 203 -4.58 -5.52 -1.55
CA THR A 203 -3.87 -4.41 -2.21
C THR A 203 -2.58 -4.90 -2.88
N GLU A 204 -2.43 -4.61 -4.18
CA GLU A 204 -1.28 -5.00 -5.02
C GLU A 204 -0.19 -3.92 -5.03
N TYR A 205 -0.62 -2.67 -5.17
CA TYR A 205 0.26 -1.49 -5.24
C TYR A 205 -0.10 -0.50 -4.15
N MET A 206 0.92 0.07 -3.54
CA MET A 206 0.77 1.07 -2.49
C MET A 206 1.47 2.36 -2.93
N ILE A 207 0.71 3.42 -3.16
CA ILE A 207 1.27 4.74 -3.38
C ILE A 207 1.52 5.38 -2.02
N VAL A 208 2.74 5.84 -1.79
CA VAL A 208 3.14 6.51 -0.54
C VAL A 208 3.47 7.96 -0.86
N ASP A 209 2.62 8.87 -0.39
CA ASP A 209 2.82 10.31 -0.46
C ASP A 209 3.81 10.74 0.62
N LEU A 210 5.06 10.96 0.24
CA LEU A 210 6.17 11.25 1.16
C LEU A 210 6.12 12.70 1.68
N PRO A 211 6.70 13.00 2.85
CA PRO A 211 6.99 14.38 3.23
C PRO A 211 7.84 15.09 2.17
N PRO A 212 7.78 16.41 2.02
CA PRO A 212 8.66 17.14 1.12
C PRO A 212 10.12 17.16 1.63
N GLY A 213 11.06 17.29 0.71
CA GLY A 213 12.49 17.42 1.03
C GLY A 213 13.21 16.07 1.14
N THR A 214 14.24 16.01 1.99
CA THR A 214 15.16 14.85 2.13
C THR A 214 15.47 14.55 3.61
N GLY A 215 14.46 14.66 4.47
CA GLY A 215 14.63 14.55 5.92
C GLY A 215 14.67 13.11 6.45
N ASP A 216 14.98 12.97 7.75
CA ASP A 216 15.19 11.68 8.44
C ASP A 216 13.97 10.75 8.34
N VAL A 217 12.76 11.30 8.29
CA VAL A 217 11.52 10.52 8.16
C VAL A 217 11.48 9.80 6.82
N GLN A 218 11.83 10.47 5.73
CA GLN A 218 11.95 9.84 4.41
C GLN A 218 13.02 8.76 4.39
N LEU A 219 14.21 9.05 4.93
CA LEU A 219 15.31 8.10 5.03
C LEU A 219 14.87 6.82 5.75
N SER A 220 14.26 6.96 6.93
CA SER A 220 13.77 5.83 7.71
C SER A 220 12.74 4.99 6.94
N LEU A 221 11.85 5.65 6.22
CA LEU A 221 10.81 5.00 5.41
C LEU A 221 11.42 4.21 4.25
N LEU A 222 12.31 4.84 3.48
CA LEU A 222 12.96 4.23 2.32
C LEU A 222 13.85 3.04 2.71
N GLN A 223 14.57 3.14 3.84
CA GLN A 223 15.41 2.05 4.36
C GLN A 223 14.59 0.85 4.79
N ARG A 224 13.46 1.08 5.46
CA ARG A 224 12.65 0.00 6.03
C ARG A 224 11.83 -0.75 5.01
N TRP A 225 11.19 -0.06 4.06
CA TRP A 225 10.22 -0.67 3.14
C TRP A 225 10.68 -0.80 1.70
N LYS A 226 11.84 -0.26 1.35
CA LYS A 226 12.47 -0.40 0.02
C LYS A 226 11.45 -0.33 -1.12
N PRO A 227 10.95 0.85 -1.50
CA PRO A 227 9.99 0.99 -2.58
C PRO A 227 10.45 0.32 -3.87
N ALA A 228 9.50 -0.27 -4.61
CA ALA A 228 9.76 -0.83 -5.94
C ALA A 228 10.16 0.25 -6.96
N GLY A 229 9.81 1.50 -6.66
CA GLY A 229 10.26 2.66 -7.41
C GLY A 229 9.73 3.97 -6.85
N ALA A 230 10.29 5.07 -7.34
CA ALA A 230 9.93 6.42 -6.95
C ALA A 230 9.53 7.27 -8.16
N VAL A 231 8.47 8.06 -7.98
CA VAL A 231 8.06 9.14 -8.89
C VAL A 231 8.43 10.47 -8.24
N VAL A 232 9.11 11.34 -8.96
CA VAL A 232 9.49 12.67 -8.46
C VAL A 232 8.65 13.73 -9.15
N VAL A 233 7.93 14.50 -8.35
CA VAL A 233 7.10 15.62 -8.80
C VAL A 233 7.86 16.93 -8.64
N SER A 234 7.95 17.72 -9.70
CA SER A 234 8.55 19.05 -9.69
C SER A 234 7.73 20.04 -10.53
N THR A 235 8.03 21.31 -10.39
CA THR A 235 7.51 22.38 -11.27
C THR A 235 8.61 22.86 -12.19
N PRO A 236 8.29 23.54 -13.32
CA PRO A 236 9.30 23.94 -14.32
C PRO A 236 10.40 24.89 -13.83
N GLN A 237 10.22 25.51 -12.66
CA GLN A 237 11.14 26.50 -12.10
C GLN A 237 12.52 25.93 -11.78
N ASP A 238 13.61 26.64 -12.07
CA ASP A 238 14.99 26.23 -11.82
C ASP A 238 15.27 25.82 -10.37
N LEU A 239 14.77 26.56 -9.39
CA LEU A 239 14.90 26.20 -7.96
C LEU A 239 14.25 24.87 -7.64
N SER A 240 13.11 24.55 -8.29
CA SER A 240 12.45 23.26 -8.11
C SER A 240 13.26 22.12 -8.71
N LEU A 241 13.99 22.36 -9.79
CA LEU A 241 14.85 21.37 -10.42
C LEU A 241 16.06 21.02 -9.54
N VAL A 242 16.67 22.03 -8.90
CA VAL A 242 17.76 21.79 -7.92
C VAL A 242 17.26 20.92 -6.75
N ASP A 243 16.08 21.22 -6.24
CA ASP A 243 15.50 20.46 -5.14
C ASP A 243 15.06 19.05 -5.59
N ALA A 244 14.53 18.91 -6.83
CA ALA A 244 14.22 17.61 -7.42
C ALA A 244 15.48 16.74 -7.57
N ALA A 245 16.61 17.34 -7.98
CA ALA A 245 17.89 16.63 -8.06
C ALA A 245 18.35 16.07 -6.71
N ARG A 246 18.11 16.80 -5.60
CA ARG A 246 18.39 16.32 -4.24
C ARG A 246 17.50 15.14 -3.86
N ALA A 247 16.21 15.17 -4.20
CA ALA A 247 15.29 14.05 -3.95
C ALA A 247 15.71 12.82 -4.76
N ILE A 248 16.09 12.99 -6.02
CA ILE A 248 16.61 11.92 -6.88
C ILE A 248 17.89 11.31 -6.30
N ASP A 249 18.83 12.13 -5.84
CA ASP A 249 20.07 11.67 -5.19
C ASP A 249 19.77 10.84 -3.93
N LEU A 250 18.78 11.27 -3.12
CA LEU A 250 18.34 10.52 -1.96
C LEU A 250 17.82 9.13 -2.34
N PHE A 251 16.91 9.02 -3.33
CA PHE A 251 16.39 7.74 -3.79
C PHE A 251 17.50 6.84 -4.33
N ARG A 252 18.43 7.38 -5.11
CA ARG A 252 19.59 6.63 -5.62
C ARG A 252 20.49 6.11 -4.50
N LYS A 253 20.75 6.91 -3.45
CA LYS A 253 21.51 6.49 -2.26
C LYS A 253 20.81 5.40 -1.45
N MET A 254 19.49 5.29 -1.55
CA MET A 254 18.69 4.25 -0.89
C MET A 254 18.41 3.06 -1.81
N ASP A 255 19.05 2.98 -2.97
CA ASP A 255 18.84 1.93 -3.99
C ASP A 255 17.38 1.81 -4.43
N VAL A 256 16.62 2.93 -4.46
CA VAL A 256 15.25 2.99 -4.96
C VAL A 256 15.28 3.41 -6.44
N PRO A 257 14.77 2.57 -7.36
CA PRO A 257 14.69 2.90 -8.77
C PRO A 257 13.83 4.16 -9.00
N ILE A 258 14.26 5.05 -9.89
CA ILE A 258 13.48 6.22 -10.29
C ILE A 258 12.63 5.83 -11.50
N LEU A 259 11.31 5.74 -11.31
CA LEU A 259 10.35 5.42 -12.36
C LEU A 259 10.20 6.58 -13.34
N GLY A 260 10.37 7.80 -12.87
CA GLY A 260 10.40 8.99 -13.71
C GLY A 260 10.03 10.27 -12.99
N LEU A 261 10.06 11.36 -13.78
CA LEU A 261 9.73 12.71 -13.34
C LEU A 261 8.40 13.17 -13.94
N ILE A 262 7.59 13.87 -13.12
CA ILE A 262 6.36 14.54 -13.53
C ILE A 262 6.56 16.05 -13.40
N GLU A 263 6.29 16.78 -14.48
CA GLU A 263 6.25 18.24 -14.48
C GLU A 263 4.83 18.71 -14.15
N ASN A 264 4.64 19.24 -12.95
CA ASN A 264 3.36 19.79 -12.52
C ASN A 264 3.34 21.32 -12.67
N MET A 265 2.15 21.89 -12.83
CA MET A 265 1.92 23.31 -13.02
C MET A 265 2.58 23.85 -14.31
N ALA A 266 2.60 23.06 -15.38
CA ALA A 266 3.17 23.39 -16.68
C ALA A 266 2.08 23.95 -17.61
N GLY A 267 2.19 25.24 -17.93
CA GLY A 267 1.20 25.95 -18.74
C GLY A 267 -0.08 26.32 -17.94
N TYR A 268 -0.56 27.50 -18.18
CA TYR A 268 -1.82 28.03 -17.65
C TYR A 268 -2.70 28.52 -18.77
N ALA A 269 -3.82 27.86 -19.00
CA ALA A 269 -4.83 28.38 -19.91
C ALA A 269 -5.75 29.37 -19.16
N CYS A 270 -5.80 30.60 -19.66
CA CYS A 270 -6.66 31.64 -19.11
C CYS A 270 -8.15 31.23 -19.23
N PRO A 271 -8.92 31.14 -18.16
CA PRO A 271 -10.32 30.73 -18.21
C PRO A 271 -11.23 31.74 -18.94
N HIS A 272 -10.76 32.96 -19.18
CA HIS A 272 -11.52 34.01 -19.86
C HIS A 272 -11.29 34.06 -21.36
N CYS A 273 -10.03 33.94 -21.82
CA CYS A 273 -9.70 34.08 -23.24
C CYS A 273 -9.08 32.82 -23.87
N GLY A 274 -8.77 31.81 -23.06
CA GLY A 274 -8.13 30.56 -23.53
C GLY A 274 -6.65 30.70 -23.89
N GLU A 275 -6.06 31.91 -23.76
CA GLU A 275 -4.63 32.10 -24.01
C GLU A 275 -3.79 31.30 -23.04
N VAL A 276 -2.81 30.57 -23.55
CA VAL A 276 -1.89 29.78 -22.72
C VAL A 276 -0.67 30.61 -22.41
N SER A 277 -0.33 30.70 -21.13
CA SER A 277 0.87 31.32 -20.60
C SER A 277 1.63 30.36 -19.69
N ASP A 278 2.91 30.60 -19.50
CA ASP A 278 3.78 29.74 -18.67
C ASP A 278 4.31 30.52 -17.44
N PRO A 279 3.46 30.79 -16.42
CA PRO A 279 3.85 31.61 -15.26
C PRO A 279 4.99 31.00 -14.45
N PHE A 280 5.23 29.71 -14.57
CA PHE A 280 6.34 28.99 -13.93
C PHE A 280 7.39 28.50 -14.93
N GLY A 281 7.27 28.84 -16.23
CA GLY A 281 8.04 28.23 -17.30
C GLY A 281 7.44 26.90 -17.77
N THR A 282 8.09 26.26 -18.74
CA THR A 282 7.67 24.97 -19.30
C THR A 282 8.88 24.17 -19.77
N GLY A 283 8.81 22.82 -19.70
CA GLY A 283 9.83 21.93 -20.24
C GLY A 283 11.10 21.78 -19.39
N GLY A 284 11.23 22.50 -18.27
CA GLY A 284 12.41 22.42 -17.42
C GLY A 284 12.62 21.03 -16.82
N VAL A 285 11.54 20.38 -16.37
CA VAL A 285 11.61 19.02 -15.79
C VAL A 285 11.91 17.98 -16.88
N GLU A 286 11.35 18.11 -18.07
CA GLU A 286 11.66 17.22 -19.20
C GLU A 286 13.12 17.31 -19.61
N ALA A 287 13.64 18.54 -19.74
CA ALA A 287 15.05 18.76 -20.05
C ALA A 287 15.98 18.18 -18.96
N ALA A 288 15.63 18.37 -17.68
CA ALA A 288 16.37 17.80 -16.56
C ALA A 288 16.30 16.26 -16.57
N ALA A 289 15.15 15.67 -16.88
CA ALA A 289 14.98 14.22 -17.00
C ALA A 289 15.92 13.64 -18.06
N ALA A 290 15.95 14.27 -19.25
CA ALA A 290 16.83 13.89 -20.34
C ALA A 290 18.32 13.98 -19.94
N GLN A 291 18.73 15.06 -19.28
CA GLN A 291 20.11 15.23 -18.81
C GLN A 291 20.52 14.18 -17.77
N MET A 292 19.62 13.76 -16.92
CA MET A 292 19.87 12.78 -15.86
C MET A 292 19.68 11.32 -16.30
N GLY A 293 19.23 11.08 -17.54
CA GLY A 293 18.89 9.75 -18.05
C GLY A 293 17.71 9.11 -17.34
N ILE A 294 16.73 9.93 -16.93
CA ILE A 294 15.50 9.50 -16.21
C ILE A 294 14.30 9.66 -17.15
N HIS A 295 13.32 8.76 -17.03
CA HIS A 295 12.10 8.86 -17.83
C HIS A 295 11.30 10.13 -17.47
N PHE A 296 10.87 10.85 -18.48
CA PHE A 296 9.87 11.89 -18.34
C PHE A 296 8.48 11.27 -18.48
N LEU A 297 7.70 11.28 -17.40
CA LEU A 297 6.38 10.61 -17.34
C LEU A 297 5.28 11.47 -17.97
N GLY A 298 5.40 12.78 -17.93
CA GLY A 298 4.46 13.71 -18.53
C GLY A 298 4.29 15.02 -17.77
N ARG A 299 3.39 15.87 -18.28
CA ARG A 299 3.06 17.19 -17.72
C ARG A 299 1.63 17.25 -17.21
N ILE A 300 1.45 18.03 -16.16
CA ILE A 300 0.13 18.38 -15.61
C ILE A 300 0.00 19.91 -15.70
N PRO A 301 -1.03 20.43 -16.39
CA PRO A 301 -1.22 21.86 -16.51
C PRO A 301 -1.65 22.49 -15.18
N LEU A 302 -1.40 23.79 -15.04
CA LEU A 302 -1.93 24.58 -13.96
C LEU A 302 -3.38 24.97 -14.30
N VAL A 303 -4.34 24.20 -13.80
CA VAL A 303 -5.78 24.46 -14.03
C VAL A 303 -6.54 24.48 -12.72
N ALA A 304 -7.49 25.41 -12.62
CA ALA A 304 -8.28 25.59 -11.40
C ALA A 304 -9.16 24.37 -11.08
N SER A 305 -9.58 23.61 -12.11
CA SER A 305 -10.41 22.40 -11.97
C SER A 305 -9.72 21.34 -11.10
N ILE A 306 -8.42 21.08 -11.31
CA ILE A 306 -7.66 20.09 -10.52
C ILE A 306 -7.62 20.50 -9.04
N ARG A 307 -7.35 21.79 -8.76
CA ARG A 307 -7.35 22.30 -7.40
C ARG A 307 -8.74 22.20 -6.76
N SER A 308 -9.77 22.70 -7.45
CA SER A 308 -11.13 22.71 -6.92
C SER A 308 -11.70 21.32 -6.69
N ALA A 309 -11.37 20.37 -7.53
CA ALA A 309 -11.71 18.97 -7.37
C ALA A 309 -11.10 18.38 -6.10
N GLY A 310 -9.80 18.64 -5.86
CA GLY A 310 -9.12 18.22 -4.63
C GLY A 310 -9.70 18.87 -3.37
N ASP A 311 -10.01 20.18 -3.42
CA ASP A 311 -10.64 20.90 -2.30
C ASP A 311 -12.05 20.35 -1.99
N ALA A 312 -12.76 19.85 -3.03
CA ALA A 312 -14.08 19.23 -2.90
C ALA A 312 -14.03 17.75 -2.46
N GLY A 313 -12.85 17.17 -2.30
CA GLY A 313 -12.71 15.76 -1.92
C GLY A 313 -13.02 14.77 -3.05
N THR A 314 -12.99 15.23 -4.29
CA THR A 314 -13.23 14.40 -5.47
C THR A 314 -12.06 14.59 -6.44
N PRO A 315 -11.00 13.78 -6.33
CA PRO A 315 -9.84 13.89 -7.22
C PRO A 315 -10.26 13.86 -8.69
N THR A 316 -9.61 14.68 -9.52
CA THR A 316 -9.93 14.82 -10.94
C THR A 316 -9.94 13.47 -11.68
N ALA A 317 -9.03 12.56 -11.32
CA ALA A 317 -9.00 11.22 -11.88
C ALA A 317 -10.25 10.36 -11.54
N ALA A 318 -11.08 10.77 -10.57
CA ALA A 318 -12.36 10.12 -10.28
C ALA A 318 -13.50 10.54 -11.23
N THR A 319 -13.27 11.54 -12.05
CA THR A 319 -14.22 12.07 -13.03
C THR A 319 -13.90 11.61 -14.45
N ASP A 320 -14.71 12.01 -15.41
CA ASP A 320 -14.43 11.84 -16.84
C ASP A 320 -14.05 13.20 -17.43
N GLY A 321 -13.03 13.25 -18.27
CA GLY A 321 -12.58 14.49 -18.89
C GLY A 321 -11.09 14.46 -19.27
N ALA A 322 -10.64 15.56 -19.86
CA ALA A 322 -9.27 15.68 -20.39
C ALA A 322 -8.19 15.56 -19.28
N GLU A 323 -8.44 16.16 -18.13
CA GLU A 323 -7.53 16.09 -16.99
C GLU A 323 -7.51 14.69 -16.36
N ALA A 324 -8.64 13.98 -16.33
CA ALA A 324 -8.69 12.58 -15.88
C ALA A 324 -7.88 11.67 -16.81
N ALA A 325 -8.06 11.81 -18.12
CA ALA A 325 -7.30 11.06 -19.13
C ALA A 325 -5.78 11.30 -19.01
N LEU A 326 -5.37 12.51 -18.64
CA LEU A 326 -3.97 12.83 -18.38
C LEU A 326 -3.41 11.99 -17.22
N PHE A 327 -4.13 11.88 -16.10
CA PHE A 327 -3.69 11.05 -14.97
C PHE A 327 -3.71 9.56 -15.31
N GLU A 328 -4.64 9.11 -16.16
CA GLU A 328 -4.65 7.73 -16.68
C GLU A 328 -3.39 7.45 -17.50
N GLN A 329 -2.99 8.37 -18.38
CA GLN A 329 -1.75 8.24 -19.15
C GLN A 329 -0.51 8.22 -18.26
N LEU A 330 -0.43 9.10 -17.25
CA LEU A 330 0.66 9.11 -16.27
C LEU A 330 0.73 7.78 -15.51
N ALA A 331 -0.40 7.25 -15.08
CA ALA A 331 -0.49 5.96 -14.39
C ALA A 331 0.00 4.81 -15.28
N GLN A 332 -0.36 4.78 -16.57
CA GLN A 332 0.12 3.79 -17.54
C GLN A 332 1.65 3.89 -17.72
N ASN A 333 2.18 5.11 -17.87
CA ASN A 333 3.61 5.34 -18.00
C ASN A 333 4.39 4.83 -16.78
N ILE A 334 3.87 5.05 -15.56
CA ILE A 334 4.47 4.54 -14.31
C ILE A 334 4.46 3.01 -14.30
N MET A 335 3.34 2.37 -14.66
CA MET A 335 3.23 0.91 -14.67
C MET A 335 4.18 0.27 -15.67
N ALA A 336 4.43 0.92 -16.82
CA ALA A 336 5.39 0.45 -17.81
C ALA A 336 6.83 0.41 -17.28
N GLN A 337 7.17 1.26 -16.30
CA GLN A 337 8.51 1.30 -15.67
C GLN A 337 8.65 0.31 -14.50
N LEU A 338 7.55 -0.25 -14.00
CA LEU A 338 7.53 -1.20 -12.86
C LEU A 338 7.66 -2.67 -13.29
N ASN A 339 7.55 -2.97 -14.57
CA ASN A 339 7.58 -4.34 -15.12
C ASN A 339 9.00 -4.82 -15.43
#